data_839bbc21d894efa98ff63cdc642d01b6
#
_entry.id   839bbc21d894efa98ff63cdc642d01b6
#
_cell.length_a   1.000
_cell.length_b   1.000
_cell.length_c   1.000
_cell.angle_alpha   90.00
_cell.angle_beta   90.00
_cell.angle_gamma   90.00
#
_symmetry.space_group_name_H-M   'P 1'
#
loop_
_entity.id
_entity.type
_entity.pdbx_description
1 polymer ?
#
loop_
_entity_poly.entity_id
_entity_poly.type
_entity_poly.pdbx_seq_one_letter_code
_entity_poly.pdbx_strand_id
1 'polypeptide(L)'
;MMEENIKECFISALRDENKGRKHKGLLLIGQNSKEAEEYIVKAKRNLELCKFYREKGFDYKIPEEWFYTLYYCALAILSRFGVESRSQRCTALFLKYAKDKGLIEYGDEFIERIMVYKEKEARSDVDEREKARYGSAVKIEEVGQNYNKMMGVCQEAVAQCEEIVFSEKKLEIPKELVKE
;
A
#
# COMPACT_ATOMS: atom_id res chain seq x y z
N MET A 1 -18.87 9.02 6.16
CA MET A 1 -18.57 8.56 4.77
C MET A 1 -17.29 7.74 4.67
N MET A 2 -16.07 8.24 4.96
CA MET A 2 -14.84 7.41 4.91
C MET A 2 -14.85 6.28 5.96
N GLU A 3 -15.22 6.59 7.19
CA GLU A 3 -15.36 5.65 8.29
C GLU A 3 -16.34 4.52 7.97
N GLU A 4 -17.50 4.83 7.39
CA GLU A 4 -18.49 3.84 6.94
C GLU A 4 -17.94 2.91 5.86
N ASN A 5 -17.16 3.44 4.91
CA ASN A 5 -16.49 2.63 3.89
C ASN A 5 -15.47 1.66 4.50
N ILE A 6 -14.77 2.05 5.56
CA ILE A 6 -13.81 1.18 6.25
C ILE A 6 -14.55 0.11 7.04
N LYS A 7 -15.64 0.46 7.75
CA LYS A 7 -16.52 -0.52 8.42
C LYS A 7 -17.02 -1.58 7.43
N GLU A 8 -17.46 -1.16 6.24
CA GLU A 8 -17.88 -2.10 5.21
C GLU A 8 -16.73 -3.01 4.74
N CYS A 9 -15.49 -2.52 4.70
CA CYS A 9 -14.32 -3.36 4.41
C CYS A 9 -14.15 -4.48 5.47
N PHE A 10 -14.37 -4.20 6.75
CA PHE A 10 -14.31 -5.21 7.82
C PHE A 10 -15.51 -6.17 7.75
N ILE A 11 -16.72 -5.64 7.61
CA ILE A 11 -17.96 -6.44 7.53
C ILE A 11 -17.91 -7.39 6.33
N SER A 12 -17.47 -6.89 5.17
CA SER A 12 -17.35 -7.69 3.95
C SER A 12 -16.33 -8.83 4.12
N ALA A 13 -15.19 -8.56 4.77
CA ALA A 13 -14.18 -9.56 5.05
C ALA A 13 -14.71 -10.67 5.97
N LEU A 14 -15.36 -10.30 7.08
CA LEU A 14 -16.00 -11.27 8.00
C LEU A 14 -17.07 -12.11 7.29
N ARG A 15 -17.86 -11.51 6.44
CA ARG A 15 -18.89 -12.23 5.64
C ARG A 15 -18.27 -13.25 4.69
N ASP A 16 -17.12 -12.94 4.09
CA ASP A 16 -16.41 -13.86 3.22
C ASP A 16 -15.82 -15.02 4.02
N GLU A 17 -15.16 -14.76 5.15
CA GLU A 17 -14.59 -15.77 6.04
C GLU A 17 -15.66 -16.73 6.57
N ASN A 18 -16.81 -16.20 7.01
CA ASN A 18 -17.95 -17.02 7.47
C ASN A 18 -18.52 -17.94 6.38
N LYS A 19 -18.29 -17.61 5.12
CA LYS A 19 -18.67 -18.44 3.96
C LYS A 19 -17.54 -19.36 3.48
N GLY A 20 -16.42 -19.44 4.22
CA GLY A 20 -15.24 -20.22 3.83
C GLY A 20 -14.54 -19.70 2.57
N ARG A 21 -14.67 -18.42 2.26
CA ARG A 21 -14.06 -17.75 1.10
C ARG A 21 -12.88 -16.89 1.55
N LYS A 22 -11.89 -16.73 0.69
CA LYS A 22 -10.85 -15.71 0.91
C LYS A 22 -11.48 -14.32 0.90
N HIS A 23 -11.33 -13.60 1.98
CA HIS A 23 -11.90 -12.24 2.08
C HIS A 23 -11.24 -11.25 1.10
N LYS A 24 -12.00 -10.22 0.75
CA LYS A 24 -11.56 -9.13 -0.13
C LYS A 24 -11.67 -7.76 0.58
N GLY A 25 -11.37 -7.71 1.85
CA GLY A 25 -11.47 -6.51 2.68
C GLY A 25 -10.37 -6.44 3.73
N LEU A 26 -10.75 -6.03 4.93
CA LEU A 26 -9.90 -5.90 6.12
C LEU A 26 -10.33 -6.93 7.16
N LEU A 27 -9.38 -7.68 7.72
CA LEU A 27 -9.65 -8.67 8.77
C LEU A 27 -8.76 -8.40 10.00
N LEU A 28 -9.33 -8.48 11.19
CA LEU A 28 -8.58 -8.40 12.44
C LEU A 28 -7.90 -9.75 12.70
N ILE A 29 -6.58 -9.75 12.78
CA ILE A 29 -5.78 -10.95 13.00
C ILE A 29 -4.84 -10.85 14.20
N GLY A 30 -4.80 -9.67 14.84
CA GLY A 30 -3.82 -9.37 15.88
C GLY A 30 -2.51 -8.81 15.31
N GLN A 31 -1.82 -8.03 16.15
CA GLN A 31 -0.57 -7.38 15.75
C GLN A 31 0.51 -8.42 15.42
N ASN A 32 1.21 -8.22 14.30
CA ASN A 32 2.26 -9.11 13.83
C ASN A 32 3.49 -8.31 13.37
N SER A 33 4.41 -8.08 14.31
CA SER A 33 5.64 -7.32 14.03
C SER A 33 6.55 -8.05 13.04
N LYS A 34 6.62 -9.37 13.10
CA LYS A 34 7.43 -10.17 12.17
C LYS A 34 6.95 -10.04 10.73
N GLU A 35 5.64 -10.13 10.52
CA GLU A 35 5.05 -9.94 9.20
C GLU A 35 5.28 -8.52 8.67
N ALA A 36 5.16 -7.50 9.55
CA ALA A 36 5.46 -6.12 9.19
C ALA A 36 6.91 -5.96 8.71
N GLU A 37 7.88 -6.56 9.41
CA GLU A 37 9.28 -6.56 9.01
C GLU A 37 9.51 -7.29 7.66
N GLU A 38 8.84 -8.41 7.44
CA GLU A 38 8.90 -9.15 6.17
C GLU A 38 8.37 -8.30 4.99
N TYR A 39 7.32 -7.52 5.18
CA TYR A 39 6.84 -6.59 4.16
C TYR A 39 7.85 -5.47 3.88
N ILE A 40 8.51 -4.92 4.90
CA ILE A 40 9.58 -3.93 4.69
C ILE A 40 10.73 -4.52 3.88
N VAL A 41 11.14 -5.76 4.18
CA VAL A 41 12.16 -6.47 3.39
C VAL A 41 11.74 -6.60 1.94
N LYS A 42 10.48 -6.96 1.66
CA LYS A 42 9.94 -7.03 0.29
C LYS A 42 9.97 -5.67 -0.41
N ALA A 43 9.55 -4.61 0.28
CA ALA A 43 9.59 -3.25 -0.25
C ALA A 43 11.02 -2.83 -0.67
N LYS A 44 12.00 -3.07 0.19
CA LYS A 44 13.41 -2.79 -0.10
C LYS A 44 13.93 -3.59 -1.28
N ARG A 45 13.60 -4.88 -1.37
CA ARG A 45 13.98 -5.73 -2.51
C ARG A 45 13.39 -5.26 -3.83
N ASN A 46 12.16 -4.73 -3.82
CA ASN A 46 11.57 -4.16 -5.04
C ASN A 46 12.36 -2.92 -5.51
N LEU A 47 12.89 -2.11 -4.60
CA LEU A 47 13.78 -1.00 -4.98
C LEU A 47 15.10 -1.50 -5.60
N GLU A 48 15.63 -2.61 -5.11
CA GLU A 48 16.80 -3.26 -5.73
C GLU A 48 16.46 -3.79 -7.13
N LEU A 49 15.27 -4.37 -7.31
CA LEU A 49 14.79 -4.80 -8.63
C LEU A 49 14.63 -3.63 -9.59
N CYS A 50 14.17 -2.46 -9.16
CA CYS A 50 14.12 -1.26 -9.99
C CYS A 50 15.50 -0.89 -10.55
N LYS A 51 16.54 -0.93 -9.70
CA LYS A 51 17.92 -0.66 -10.13
C LYS A 51 18.40 -1.70 -11.15
N PHE A 52 18.16 -2.98 -10.87
CA PHE A 52 18.52 -4.08 -11.76
C PHE A 52 17.81 -3.95 -13.12
N TYR A 53 16.52 -3.69 -13.13
CA TYR A 53 15.77 -3.49 -14.37
C TYR A 53 16.27 -2.30 -15.18
N ARG A 54 16.62 -1.19 -14.49
CA ARG A 54 17.21 -0.02 -15.14
C ARG A 54 18.53 -0.34 -15.80
N GLU A 55 19.43 -1.03 -15.10
CA GLU A 55 20.74 -1.45 -15.61
C GLU A 55 20.64 -2.40 -16.82
N LYS A 56 19.61 -3.25 -16.83
CA LYS A 56 19.40 -4.25 -17.90
C LYS A 56 18.49 -3.77 -19.03
N GLY A 57 17.97 -2.54 -18.96
CA GLY A 57 17.08 -1.99 -19.97
C GLY A 57 15.65 -2.55 -19.93
N PHE A 58 15.21 -3.10 -18.79
CA PHE A 58 13.84 -3.57 -18.58
C PHE A 58 12.97 -2.50 -17.92
N ASP A 59 13.10 -1.25 -18.33
CA ASP A 59 12.44 -0.10 -17.72
C ASP A 59 10.91 -0.24 -17.63
N TYR A 60 10.29 -0.96 -18.54
CA TYR A 60 8.84 -1.23 -18.53
C TYR A 60 8.37 -2.03 -17.32
N LYS A 61 9.27 -2.72 -16.60
CA LYS A 61 8.98 -3.44 -15.35
C LYS A 61 8.97 -2.55 -14.11
N ILE A 62 9.66 -1.42 -14.16
CA ILE A 62 9.93 -0.58 -13.00
C ILE A 62 8.65 -0.01 -12.35
N PRO A 63 7.64 0.50 -13.10
CA PRO A 63 6.41 1.02 -12.48
C PRO A 63 5.68 0.02 -11.59
N GLU A 64 5.72 -1.27 -11.93
CA GLU A 64 5.14 -2.32 -11.09
C GLU A 64 5.86 -2.44 -9.75
N GLU A 65 7.18 -2.35 -9.74
CA GLU A 65 7.98 -2.44 -8.52
C GLU A 65 7.82 -1.20 -7.63
N TRP A 66 7.69 0.00 -8.20
CA TRP A 66 7.35 1.20 -7.43
C TRP A 66 6.01 1.04 -6.72
N PHE A 67 5.00 0.57 -7.43
CA PHE A 67 3.69 0.31 -6.85
C PHE A 67 3.77 -0.69 -5.69
N TYR A 68 4.42 -1.83 -5.90
CA TYR A 68 4.53 -2.85 -4.84
C TYR A 68 5.40 -2.41 -3.68
N THR A 69 6.40 -1.56 -3.88
CA THR A 69 7.17 -0.94 -2.79
C THR A 69 6.23 -0.17 -1.86
N LEU A 70 5.41 0.72 -2.40
CA LEU A 70 4.44 1.50 -1.64
C LEU A 70 3.37 0.62 -0.99
N TYR A 71 2.90 -0.39 -1.72
CA TYR A 71 1.88 -1.29 -1.23
C TYR A 71 2.38 -2.19 -0.08
N TYR A 72 3.60 -2.69 -0.15
CA TYR A 72 4.20 -3.45 0.96
C TYR A 72 4.45 -2.58 2.18
N CYS A 73 4.85 -1.32 2.02
CA CYS A 73 4.90 -0.37 3.14
C CYS A 73 3.52 -0.22 3.81
N ALA A 74 2.47 -0.09 3.00
CA ALA A 74 1.10 -0.02 3.50
C ALA A 74 0.70 -1.27 4.29
N LEU A 75 0.98 -2.47 3.76
CA LEU A 75 0.69 -3.73 4.45
C LEU A 75 1.50 -3.90 5.73
N ALA A 76 2.77 -3.45 5.77
CA ALA A 76 3.58 -3.43 6.97
C ALA A 76 2.94 -2.60 8.10
N ILE A 77 2.45 -1.42 7.77
CA ILE A 77 1.75 -0.55 8.71
C ILE A 77 0.46 -1.22 9.21
N LEU A 78 -0.34 -1.80 8.31
CA LEU A 78 -1.55 -2.52 8.69
C LEU A 78 -1.27 -3.69 9.63
N SER A 79 -0.21 -4.46 9.39
CA SER A 79 0.21 -5.57 10.27
C SER A 79 0.54 -5.09 11.70
N ARG A 80 1.06 -3.86 11.84
CA ARG A 80 1.28 -3.23 13.16
C ARG A 80 -0.02 -2.85 13.87
N PHE A 81 -1.10 -2.57 13.13
CA PHE A 81 -2.45 -2.42 13.68
C PHE A 81 -3.14 -3.76 13.96
N GLY A 82 -2.59 -4.87 13.49
CA GLY A 82 -3.22 -6.18 13.57
C GLY A 82 -4.31 -6.40 12.53
N VAL A 83 -4.15 -5.78 11.35
CA VAL A 83 -5.09 -5.85 10.24
C VAL A 83 -4.45 -6.56 9.04
N GLU A 84 -5.07 -7.65 8.59
CA GLU A 84 -4.80 -8.24 7.27
C GLU A 84 -5.65 -7.53 6.22
N SER A 85 -5.04 -7.16 5.11
CA SER A 85 -5.76 -6.61 3.96
C SER A 85 -5.53 -7.42 2.69
N ARG A 86 -6.62 -7.63 1.94
CA ARG A 86 -6.61 -8.22 0.60
C ARG A 86 -7.33 -7.32 -0.41
N SER A 87 -7.38 -6.03 -0.13
CA SER A 87 -7.99 -5.01 -0.98
C SER A 87 -7.17 -3.75 -0.99
N GLN A 88 -6.65 -3.37 -2.16
CA GLN A 88 -5.91 -2.10 -2.32
C GLN A 88 -6.73 -0.90 -1.86
N ARG A 89 -8.00 -0.84 -2.27
CA ARG A 89 -8.92 0.23 -1.86
C ARG A 89 -9.06 0.29 -0.34
N CYS A 90 -9.32 -0.83 0.32
CA CYS A 90 -9.51 -0.86 1.77
C CYS A 90 -8.20 -0.53 2.51
N THR A 91 -7.04 -0.97 2.00
CA THR A 91 -5.73 -0.61 2.52
C THR A 91 -5.53 0.91 2.50
N ALA A 92 -5.73 1.55 1.35
CA ALA A 92 -5.55 2.99 1.20
C ALA A 92 -6.54 3.79 2.08
N LEU A 93 -7.81 3.37 2.15
CA LEU A 93 -8.82 4.00 3.01
C LEU A 93 -8.43 3.91 4.49
N PHE A 94 -7.96 2.76 4.95
CA PHE A 94 -7.54 2.59 6.33
C PHE A 94 -6.34 3.46 6.68
N LEU A 95 -5.31 3.50 5.82
CA LEU A 95 -4.14 4.36 6.03
C LEU A 95 -4.52 5.84 6.05
N LYS A 96 -5.36 6.27 5.13
CA LYS A 96 -5.85 7.66 5.08
C LYS A 96 -6.57 8.02 6.39
N TYR A 97 -7.46 7.16 6.85
CA TYR A 97 -8.15 7.33 8.12
C TYR A 97 -7.18 7.40 9.30
N ALA A 98 -6.24 6.45 9.40
CA ALA A 98 -5.26 6.41 10.48
C ALA A 98 -4.40 7.67 10.53
N LYS A 99 -4.00 8.19 9.37
CA LYS A 99 -3.31 9.47 9.26
C LYS A 99 -4.19 10.64 9.68
N ASP A 100 -5.40 10.75 9.15
CA ASP A 100 -6.32 11.86 9.44
C ASP A 100 -6.70 11.91 10.93
N LYS A 101 -6.68 10.77 11.61
CA LYS A 101 -6.85 10.66 13.08
C LYS A 101 -5.57 10.89 13.88
N GLY A 102 -4.45 11.16 13.23
CA GLY A 102 -3.15 11.37 13.89
C GLY A 102 -2.58 10.10 14.56
N LEU A 103 -3.02 8.91 14.13
CA LEU A 103 -2.51 7.64 14.65
C LEU A 103 -1.12 7.33 14.09
N ILE A 104 -0.86 7.75 12.86
CA ILE A 104 0.42 7.62 12.16
C ILE A 104 0.79 8.92 11.47
N GLU A 105 2.10 9.12 11.26
CA GLU A 105 2.65 10.15 10.38
C GLU A 105 3.16 9.46 9.11
N TYR A 106 2.42 9.61 8.02
CA TYR A 106 2.71 8.98 6.74
C TYR A 106 2.29 9.89 5.59
N GLY A 107 3.12 10.00 4.54
CA GLY A 107 2.88 10.94 3.45
C GLY A 107 1.59 10.66 2.67
N ASP A 108 0.81 11.70 2.40
CA ASP A 108 -0.41 11.58 1.57
C ASP A 108 -0.09 11.04 0.18
N GLU A 109 1.01 11.48 -0.42
CA GLU A 109 1.44 11.04 -1.74
C GLU A 109 1.56 9.51 -1.84
N PHE A 110 2.05 8.84 -0.80
CA PHE A 110 2.20 7.39 -0.80
C PHE A 110 0.85 6.67 -0.77
N ILE A 111 -0.10 7.22 0.00
CA ILE A 111 -1.46 6.68 0.10
C ILE A 111 -2.21 6.88 -1.22
N GLU A 112 -2.12 8.08 -1.79
CA GLU A 112 -2.78 8.42 -3.06
C GLU A 112 -2.30 7.54 -4.21
N ARG A 113 -0.99 7.23 -4.26
CA ARG A 113 -0.40 6.40 -5.31
C ARG A 113 -0.88 4.94 -5.29
N ILE A 114 -1.29 4.41 -4.15
CA ILE A 114 -1.87 3.07 -4.04
C ILE A 114 -3.41 3.08 -4.08
N MET A 115 -4.04 4.25 -4.06
CA MET A 115 -5.50 4.38 -4.09
C MET A 115 -6.02 4.10 -5.50
N VAL A 116 -7.06 3.26 -5.58
CA VAL A 116 -7.79 3.03 -6.83
C VAL A 116 -8.89 4.07 -6.94
N TYR A 117 -8.76 4.98 -7.88
CA TYR A 117 -9.80 5.94 -8.20
C TYR A 117 -10.79 5.32 -9.20
N LYS A 118 -12.07 5.40 -8.89
CA LYS A 118 -13.13 4.96 -9.80
C LYS A 118 -13.37 5.96 -10.95
N GLU A 119 -12.89 7.19 -10.80
CA GLU A 119 -13.10 8.26 -11.75
C GLU A 119 -11.78 8.72 -12.39
N LYS A 120 -11.86 8.99 -13.69
CA LYS A 120 -10.76 9.10 -14.66
C LYS A 120 -9.77 10.26 -14.48
N GLU A 121 -9.79 11.04 -13.39
CA GLU A 121 -9.07 12.31 -13.34
C GLU A 121 -7.74 12.29 -12.56
N ALA A 122 -7.47 11.28 -11.76
CA ALA A 122 -6.22 11.18 -11.03
C ALA A 122 -5.43 9.94 -11.47
N ARG A 123 -4.22 10.12 -11.96
CA ARG A 123 -3.28 9.03 -12.24
C ARG A 123 -2.81 8.43 -10.92
N SER A 124 -3.11 7.15 -10.69
CA SER A 124 -2.55 6.37 -9.59
C SER A 124 -1.42 5.46 -10.09
N ASP A 125 -0.57 4.98 -9.19
CA ASP A 125 0.45 3.99 -9.54
C ASP A 125 -0.17 2.66 -9.97
N VAL A 126 -1.43 2.41 -9.61
CA VAL A 126 -2.23 1.28 -10.13
C VAL A 126 -2.40 1.43 -11.64
N ASP A 127 -2.80 2.62 -12.10
CA ASP A 127 -3.02 2.88 -13.53
C ASP A 127 -1.70 2.82 -14.31
N GLU A 128 -0.61 3.34 -13.75
CA GLU A 128 0.72 3.27 -14.35
C GLU A 128 1.23 1.83 -14.41
N ARG A 129 1.02 1.05 -13.35
CA ARG A 129 1.35 -0.37 -13.31
C ARG A 129 0.57 -1.17 -14.35
N GLU A 130 -0.74 -0.93 -14.46
CA GLU A 130 -1.59 -1.61 -15.44
C GLU A 130 -1.20 -1.24 -16.87
N LYS A 131 -0.89 0.01 -17.14
CA LYS A 131 -0.35 0.45 -18.44
C LYS A 131 0.97 -0.23 -18.76
N ALA A 132 1.87 -0.33 -17.79
CA ALA A 132 3.16 -1.00 -17.96
C ALA A 132 2.99 -2.50 -18.25
N ARG A 133 2.01 -3.16 -17.61
CA ARG A 133 1.76 -4.59 -17.77
C ARG A 133 1.02 -4.95 -19.05
N TYR A 134 0.03 -4.14 -19.44
CA TYR A 134 -0.93 -4.48 -20.50
C TYR A 134 -0.89 -3.52 -21.70
N GLY A 135 -0.25 -2.37 -21.57
CA GLY A 135 -0.11 -1.40 -22.65
C GLY A 135 0.94 -1.82 -23.66
N SER A 136 0.63 -1.67 -24.95
CA SER A 136 1.58 -1.94 -26.05
C SER A 136 2.68 -0.88 -26.17
N ALA A 137 2.55 0.25 -25.52
CA ALA A 137 3.46 1.38 -25.58
C ALA A 137 3.77 1.94 -24.19
N VAL A 138 4.54 1.19 -23.39
CA VAL A 138 5.25 1.82 -22.28
C VAL A 138 6.32 2.71 -22.91
N LYS A 139 6.16 4.01 -22.77
CA LYS A 139 7.20 4.94 -23.17
C LYS A 139 8.35 4.82 -22.17
N ILE A 140 9.34 4.02 -22.52
CA ILE A 140 10.59 3.83 -21.78
C ILE A 140 11.17 5.19 -21.35
N GLU A 141 11.04 6.21 -22.21
CA GLU A 141 11.44 7.58 -21.91
C GLU A 141 10.70 8.19 -20.72
N GLU A 142 9.38 7.97 -20.57
CA GLU A 142 8.61 8.49 -19.44
C GLU A 142 9.05 7.84 -18.13
N VAL A 143 9.32 6.53 -18.13
CA VAL A 143 9.87 5.82 -16.96
C VAL A 143 11.25 6.38 -16.63
N GLY A 144 12.10 6.57 -17.63
CA GLY A 144 13.44 7.14 -17.45
C GLY A 144 13.43 8.55 -16.87
N GLN A 145 12.54 9.42 -17.34
CA GLN A 145 12.38 10.79 -16.85
C GLN A 145 11.89 10.83 -15.39
N ASN A 146 11.04 9.91 -14.97
CA ASN A 146 10.47 9.85 -13.63
C ASN A 146 11.28 8.98 -12.66
N TYR A 147 12.30 8.27 -13.12
CA TYR A 147 12.99 7.26 -12.33
C TYR A 147 13.53 7.80 -11.01
N ASN A 148 14.33 8.84 -11.04
CA ASN A 148 14.95 9.40 -9.83
C ASN A 148 13.90 9.96 -8.85
N LYS A 149 12.86 10.62 -9.38
CA LYS A 149 11.76 11.14 -8.57
C LYS A 149 11.04 10.00 -7.86
N MET A 150 10.64 8.97 -8.60
CA MET A 150 9.89 7.85 -8.06
C MET A 150 10.72 6.98 -7.12
N MET A 151 12.00 6.78 -7.40
CA MET A 151 12.90 6.12 -6.44
C MET A 151 12.97 6.90 -5.12
N GLY A 152 13.06 8.22 -5.17
CA GLY A 152 13.04 9.09 -4.00
C GLY A 152 11.73 8.98 -3.21
N VAL A 153 10.59 8.99 -3.88
CA VAL A 153 9.26 8.79 -3.27
C VAL A 153 9.18 7.45 -2.56
N CYS A 154 9.59 6.37 -3.22
CA CYS A 154 9.56 5.03 -2.63
C CYS A 154 10.54 4.88 -1.45
N GLN A 155 11.74 5.45 -1.55
CA GLN A 155 12.71 5.45 -0.45
C GLN A 155 12.18 6.20 0.79
N GLU A 156 11.54 7.34 0.58
CA GLU A 156 10.92 8.11 1.67
C GLU A 156 9.76 7.35 2.31
N ALA A 157 8.92 6.69 1.50
CA ALA A 157 7.84 5.85 2.00
C ALA A 157 8.36 4.69 2.86
N VAL A 158 9.45 4.05 2.45
CA VAL A 158 10.10 2.99 3.23
C VAL A 158 10.63 3.56 4.55
N ALA A 159 11.30 4.72 4.54
CA ALA A 159 11.83 5.33 5.75
C ALA A 159 10.72 5.66 6.76
N GLN A 160 9.64 6.31 6.32
CA GLN A 160 8.50 6.61 7.20
C GLN A 160 7.78 5.34 7.68
N CYS A 161 7.68 4.33 6.83
CA CYS A 161 7.14 3.03 7.21
C CYS A 161 7.99 2.37 8.32
N GLU A 162 9.31 2.40 8.20
CA GLU A 162 10.23 1.89 9.23
C GLU A 162 10.06 2.65 10.56
N GLU A 163 9.94 3.97 10.53
CA GLU A 163 9.68 4.77 11.73
C GLU A 163 8.38 4.34 12.44
N ILE A 164 7.32 4.08 11.68
CA ILE A 164 6.04 3.62 12.24
C ILE A 164 6.15 2.19 12.78
N VAL A 165 6.73 1.28 12.00
CA VAL A 165 6.78 -0.16 12.32
C VAL A 165 7.68 -0.44 13.52
N PHE A 166 8.83 0.24 13.61
CA PHE A 166 9.79 0.05 14.70
C PHE A 166 9.58 0.99 15.89
N SER A 167 8.56 1.85 15.85
CA SER A 167 8.22 2.70 16.99
C SER A 167 7.71 1.86 18.17
N GLU A 168 7.98 2.33 19.39
CA GLU A 168 7.40 1.77 20.61
C GLU A 168 5.91 2.14 20.79
N LYS A 169 5.40 3.05 19.95
CA LYS A 169 4.00 3.50 20.00
C LYS A 169 3.07 2.32 19.78
N LYS A 170 2.16 2.10 20.71
CA LYS A 170 1.10 1.12 20.54
C LYS A 170 0.09 1.62 19.50
N LEU A 171 -0.05 0.89 18.42
CA LEU A 171 -1.04 1.17 17.38
C LEU A 171 -2.29 0.35 17.67
N GLU A 172 -3.38 1.03 17.97
CA GLU A 172 -4.68 0.39 18.23
C GLU A 172 -5.70 0.82 17.19
N ILE A 173 -6.52 -0.12 16.78
CA ILE A 173 -7.63 0.19 15.87
C ILE A 173 -8.69 0.96 16.67
N PRO A 174 -9.14 2.09 16.15
CA PRO A 174 -10.23 2.83 16.76
C PRO A 174 -11.48 1.97 16.92
N LYS A 175 -12.05 1.99 18.12
CA LYS A 175 -13.19 1.13 18.48
C LYS A 175 -14.41 1.35 17.59
N GLU A 176 -14.56 2.56 17.08
CA GLU A 176 -15.64 2.94 16.14
C GLU A 176 -15.60 2.20 14.82
N LEU A 177 -14.44 1.66 14.41
CA LEU A 177 -14.32 0.89 13.16
C LEU A 177 -14.74 -0.59 13.31
N VAL A 178 -14.72 -1.12 14.53
CA VAL A 178 -14.87 -2.56 14.80
C VAL A 178 -16.01 -2.89 15.77
N LYS A 179 -16.71 -1.86 16.31
CA LYS A 179 -17.93 -2.06 17.10
C LYS A 179 -19.16 -2.03 16.20
N GLU A 180 -19.98 -3.07 16.29
CA GLU A 180 -21.40 -2.99 16.00
C GLU A 180 -22.12 -2.18 17.09
#